data_a64c1caa6608914e74d278ff9a17affc
#
_entry.id   a64c1caa6608914e74d278ff9a17affc
#
_cell.length_a   1.000
_cell.length_b   1.000
_cell.length_c   1.000
_cell.angle_alpha   90.00
_cell.angle_beta   90.00
_cell.angle_gamma   90.00
#
_symmetry.space_group_name_H-M   'P 1'
#
loop_
_entity.id
_entity.type
_entity.pdbx_description
1 polymer ?
#
loop_
_entity_poly.entity_id
_entity_poly.type
_entity_poly.pdbx_seq_one_letter_code
_entity_poly.pdbx_strand_id
1 'polypeptide(L)'
;NVRFNCHKVYDLFDLIYTDDFDDVDIIAIDEAQFFPRLKKFVEYCLYEGKEVILAGLDADSFQRKFGELIDCIPLACEVTKLSALCMYCNDGSPGPFTKRIVDNKELELIGGTDMYRAACRKHL
;
A
#
# COMPACT_ATOMS: atom_id res chain seq x y z
N ASN A 1 -18.93 -10.59 3.90
CA ASN A 1 -18.19 -9.40 3.45
C ASN A 1 -18.46 -8.26 4.44
N VAL A 2 -17.43 -7.81 5.11
CA VAL A 2 -17.50 -6.63 5.97
C VAL A 2 -17.16 -5.42 5.08
N ARG A 3 -17.98 -4.35 5.15
CA ARG A 3 -17.76 -3.10 4.43
C ARG A 3 -17.71 -1.97 5.44
N PHE A 4 -16.76 -1.08 5.27
CA PHE A 4 -16.64 0.16 6.02
C PHE A 4 -16.86 1.35 5.08
N ASN A 5 -17.48 2.40 5.58
CA ASN A 5 -17.48 3.69 4.90
C ASN A 5 -16.05 4.25 4.96
N CYS A 6 -15.58 4.83 3.86
CA CYS A 6 -14.27 5.44 3.81
C CYS A 6 -14.30 6.74 3.00
N HIS A 7 -13.38 7.63 3.30
CA HIS A 7 -13.09 8.78 2.46
C HIS A 7 -12.23 8.37 1.27
N LYS A 8 -12.61 8.76 0.08
CA LYS A 8 -11.78 8.63 -1.11
C LYS A 8 -11.11 9.96 -1.38
N VAL A 9 -9.80 9.99 -1.20
CA VAL A 9 -9.00 11.21 -1.39
C VAL A 9 -7.83 10.94 -2.35
N TYR A 10 -7.34 11.99 -2.97
CA TYR A 10 -6.11 11.94 -3.78
C TYR A 10 -4.91 12.52 -3.04
N ASP A 11 -5.13 13.44 -2.11
CA ASP A 11 -4.15 13.98 -1.19
C ASP A 11 -4.65 13.75 0.24
N LEU A 12 -3.82 13.10 1.06
CA LEU A 12 -4.17 12.82 2.46
C LEU A 12 -4.36 14.08 3.29
N PHE A 13 -3.69 15.18 2.93
CA PHE A 13 -3.83 16.44 3.65
C PHE A 13 -5.21 17.09 3.47
N ASP A 14 -6.01 16.67 2.48
CA ASP A 14 -7.40 17.12 2.36
C ASP A 14 -8.26 16.63 3.53
N LEU A 15 -7.86 15.54 4.20
CA LEU A 15 -8.59 14.98 5.35
C LEU A 15 -8.55 15.89 6.57
N ILE A 16 -7.48 16.65 6.79
CA ILE A 16 -7.34 17.52 7.97
C ILE A 16 -8.37 18.65 8.02
N TYR A 17 -9.05 18.91 6.91
CA TYR A 17 -10.11 19.92 6.82
C TYR A 17 -11.51 19.31 6.96
N THR A 18 -11.62 18.04 7.27
CA THR A 18 -12.89 17.36 7.51
C THR A 18 -13.20 17.32 9.00
N ASP A 19 -14.47 17.41 9.36
CA ASP A 19 -14.91 17.32 10.77
C ASP A 19 -14.52 15.94 11.35
N ASP A 20 -14.56 14.89 10.53
CA ASP A 20 -14.20 13.53 10.96
C ASP A 20 -12.74 13.40 11.40
N PHE A 21 -11.82 14.21 10.85
CA PHE A 21 -10.40 14.14 11.20
C PHE A 21 -10.15 14.49 12.67
N ASP A 22 -10.85 15.48 13.20
CA ASP A 22 -10.70 15.92 14.59
C ASP A 22 -11.31 14.89 15.56
N ASP A 23 -12.39 14.23 15.14
CA ASP A 23 -13.18 13.31 15.97
C ASP A 23 -12.60 11.89 16.07
N VAL A 24 -11.67 11.49 15.18
CA VAL A 24 -11.12 10.14 15.17
C VAL A 24 -9.78 10.04 15.89
N ASP A 25 -9.55 8.94 16.58
CA ASP A 25 -8.28 8.60 17.22
C ASP A 25 -7.37 7.78 16.28
N ILE A 26 -7.97 7.03 15.34
CA ILE A 26 -7.26 6.09 14.46
C ILE A 26 -7.53 6.45 13.01
N ILE A 27 -6.47 6.53 12.22
CA ILE A 27 -6.52 6.74 10.77
C ILE A 27 -5.92 5.52 10.09
N ALA A 28 -6.74 4.80 9.31
CA ALA A 28 -6.31 3.68 8.49
C ALA A 28 -6.24 4.09 7.02
N ILE A 29 -5.10 3.83 6.37
CA ILE A 29 -4.84 4.20 4.98
C ILE A 29 -4.56 2.92 4.20
N ASP A 30 -5.44 2.59 3.26
CA ASP A 30 -5.25 1.50 2.31
C ASP A 30 -4.58 2.00 1.04
N GLU A 31 -3.87 1.13 0.33
CA GLU A 31 -3.09 1.45 -0.87
C GLU A 31 -2.13 2.64 -0.65
N ALA A 32 -1.52 2.69 0.53
CA ALA A 32 -0.75 3.82 1.03
C ALA A 32 0.43 4.23 0.11
N GLN A 33 0.96 3.30 -0.70
CA GLN A 33 2.05 3.56 -1.66
C GLN A 33 1.71 4.58 -2.73
N PHE A 34 0.40 4.82 -3.00
CA PHE A 34 -0.02 5.76 -4.04
C PHE A 34 -0.09 7.22 -3.56
N PHE A 35 -0.09 7.45 -2.26
CA PHE A 35 -0.25 8.81 -1.75
C PHE A 35 1.06 9.58 -1.74
N PRO A 36 1.09 10.77 -2.35
CA PRO A 36 2.22 11.67 -2.21
C PRO A 36 2.31 12.21 -0.78
N ARG A 37 3.50 12.51 -0.33
CA ARG A 37 3.75 13.08 1.01
C ARG A 37 3.23 12.22 2.16
N LEU A 38 3.15 10.89 1.96
CA LEU A 38 2.64 9.94 2.94
C LEU A 38 3.36 10.08 4.28
N LYS A 39 4.70 10.09 4.26
CA LYS A 39 5.49 10.18 5.49
C LYS A 39 5.18 11.45 6.28
N LYS A 40 5.09 12.60 5.60
CA LYS A 40 4.76 13.88 6.25
C LYS A 40 3.37 13.86 6.86
N PHE A 41 2.41 13.24 6.20
CA PHE A 41 1.06 13.10 6.73
C PHE A 41 1.05 12.22 7.98
N VAL A 42 1.78 11.09 7.96
CA VAL A 42 1.93 10.22 9.13
C VAL A 42 2.56 10.97 10.31
N GLU A 43 3.66 11.69 10.07
CA GLU A 43 4.32 12.52 11.09
C GLU A 43 3.35 13.55 11.70
N TYR A 44 2.52 14.17 10.87
CA TYR A 44 1.50 15.10 11.31
C TYR A 44 0.44 14.41 12.19
N CYS A 45 -0.10 13.27 11.76
CA CYS A 45 -1.08 12.52 12.55
C CYS A 45 -0.53 12.09 13.92
N LEU A 46 0.73 11.63 13.95
CA LEU A 46 1.39 11.26 15.21
C LEU A 46 1.60 12.46 16.13
N TYR A 47 1.93 13.63 15.56
CA TYR A 47 2.04 14.87 16.33
C TYR A 47 0.69 15.28 16.94
N GLU A 48 -0.42 15.09 16.21
CA GLU A 48 -1.79 15.30 16.70
C GLU A 48 -2.27 14.21 17.67
N GLY A 49 -1.41 13.25 18.03
CA GLY A 49 -1.71 12.18 18.98
C GLY A 49 -2.59 11.06 18.41
N LYS A 50 -2.70 10.94 17.09
CA LYS A 50 -3.50 9.92 16.43
C LYS A 50 -2.68 8.64 16.18
N GLU A 51 -3.34 7.50 16.22
CA GLU A 51 -2.79 6.22 15.76
C GLU A 51 -2.95 6.09 14.24
N VAL A 52 -1.93 5.57 13.56
CA VAL A 52 -1.96 5.41 12.10
C VAL A 52 -1.69 3.95 11.71
N ILE A 53 -2.58 3.40 10.88
CA ILE A 53 -2.45 2.06 10.31
C ILE A 53 -2.26 2.22 8.79
N LEU A 54 -1.15 1.70 8.26
CA LEU A 54 -0.85 1.73 6.84
C LEU A 54 -0.93 0.32 6.26
N ALA A 55 -1.61 0.19 5.13
CA ALA A 55 -1.60 -1.02 4.30
C ALA A 55 -1.21 -0.66 2.87
N GLY A 56 -0.40 -1.49 2.22
CA GLY A 56 0.00 -1.24 0.84
C GLY A 56 1.19 -2.09 0.39
N LEU A 57 1.61 -1.85 -0.85
CA LEU A 57 2.75 -2.54 -1.46
C LEU A 57 4.08 -1.86 -1.07
N ASP A 58 5.04 -2.65 -0.61
CA ASP A 58 6.39 -2.19 -0.28
C ASP A 58 7.26 -1.94 -1.53
N ALA A 59 6.99 -2.68 -2.61
CA ALA A 59 7.77 -2.59 -3.84
C ALA A 59 6.92 -2.73 -5.10
N ASP A 60 7.41 -2.13 -6.20
CA ASP A 60 6.86 -2.30 -7.54
C ASP A 60 7.29 -3.64 -8.19
N SER A 61 6.85 -3.89 -9.43
CA SER A 61 7.21 -5.11 -10.18
C SER A 61 8.70 -5.20 -10.57
N PHE A 62 9.47 -4.14 -10.38
CA PHE A 62 10.93 -4.11 -10.56
C PHE A 62 11.68 -4.25 -9.23
N GLN A 63 10.98 -4.59 -8.15
CA GLN A 63 11.50 -4.68 -6.76
C GLN A 63 12.12 -3.36 -6.27
N ARG A 64 11.65 -2.24 -6.79
CA ARG A 64 12.03 -0.92 -6.31
C ARG A 64 11.00 -0.43 -5.30
N LYS A 65 11.45 0.39 -4.38
CA LYS A 65 10.58 1.05 -3.41
C LYS A 65 9.36 1.67 -4.11
N PHE A 66 8.15 1.38 -3.59
CA PHE A 66 6.92 1.93 -4.13
C PHE A 66 6.38 3.05 -3.22
N GLY A 67 6.44 4.28 -3.69
CA GLY A 67 6.04 5.44 -2.91
C GLY A 67 6.85 5.62 -1.63
N GLU A 68 6.21 6.10 -0.56
CA GLU A 68 6.84 6.41 0.72
C GLU A 68 6.45 5.44 1.85
N LEU A 69 5.76 4.32 1.54
CA LEU A 69 5.28 3.40 2.57
C LEU A 69 6.42 2.88 3.46
N ILE A 70 7.51 2.41 2.86
CA ILE A 70 8.64 1.89 3.63
C ILE A 70 9.45 2.98 4.34
N ASP A 71 9.31 4.23 3.93
CA ASP A 71 9.92 5.37 4.64
C ASP A 71 9.23 5.65 5.99
N CYS A 72 8.03 5.11 6.19
CA CYS A 72 7.30 5.18 7.46
C CYS A 72 7.75 4.11 8.47
N ILE A 73 8.53 3.10 8.07
CA ILE A 73 9.01 2.03 8.98
C ILE A 73 9.69 2.58 10.25
N PRO A 74 10.58 3.61 10.17
CA PRO A 74 11.19 4.17 11.37
C PRO A 74 10.22 4.83 12.36
N LEU A 75 9.00 5.14 11.92
CA LEU A 75 7.95 5.72 12.74
C LEU A 75 7.02 4.66 13.35
N ALA A 76 7.10 3.41 12.88
CA ALA A 76 6.17 2.36 13.22
C ALA A 76 6.57 1.63 14.52
N CYS A 77 5.58 1.34 15.36
CA CYS A 77 5.74 0.44 16.51
C CYS A 77 5.74 -1.03 16.08
N GLU A 78 5.04 -1.35 14.99
CA GLU A 78 4.93 -2.70 14.46
C GLU A 78 4.96 -2.68 12.92
N VAL A 79 5.65 -3.67 12.33
CA VAL A 79 5.71 -3.86 10.89
C VAL A 79 5.49 -5.34 10.57
N THR A 80 4.48 -5.63 9.77
CA THR A 80 4.19 -6.99 9.30
C THR A 80 4.31 -7.05 7.78
N LYS A 81 5.26 -7.84 7.28
CA LYS A 81 5.34 -8.13 5.84
C LYS A 81 4.53 -9.37 5.51
N LEU A 82 3.42 -9.17 4.81
CA LEU A 82 2.58 -10.24 4.29
C LEU A 82 3.13 -10.78 2.96
N SER A 83 2.81 -12.02 2.65
CA SER A 83 3.15 -12.65 1.38
C SER A 83 1.92 -13.34 0.81
N ALA A 84 1.65 -13.11 -0.47
CA ALA A 84 0.71 -13.93 -1.22
C ALA A 84 1.30 -15.33 -1.49
N LEU A 85 0.51 -16.22 -2.08
CA LEU A 85 0.99 -17.49 -2.60
C LEU A 85 1.54 -17.32 -4.01
N CYS A 86 2.63 -18.02 -4.32
CA CYS A 86 3.21 -18.00 -5.67
C CYS A 86 2.25 -18.62 -6.68
N MET A 87 1.81 -17.86 -7.66
CA MET A 87 0.85 -18.32 -8.68
C MET A 87 1.48 -19.29 -9.70
N TYR A 88 2.78 -19.54 -9.64
CA TYR A 88 3.50 -20.42 -10.56
C TYR A 88 3.92 -21.74 -9.91
N CYS A 89 4.11 -21.78 -8.59
CA CYS A 89 4.48 -23.00 -7.89
C CYS A 89 3.30 -23.95 -7.71
N ASN A 90 2.11 -23.42 -7.41
CA ASN A 90 0.88 -24.19 -7.13
C ASN A 90 1.01 -25.22 -5.98
N ASP A 91 1.93 -24.99 -5.05
CA ASP A 91 2.26 -25.88 -3.93
C ASP A 91 2.18 -25.19 -2.55
N GLY A 92 1.62 -23.95 -2.52
CA GLY A 92 1.55 -23.14 -1.31
C GLY A 92 2.80 -22.34 -1.00
N SER A 93 3.82 -22.36 -1.86
CA SER A 93 5.04 -21.56 -1.67
C SER A 93 4.73 -20.07 -1.61
N PRO A 94 5.36 -19.29 -0.70
CA PRO A 94 5.20 -17.85 -0.63
C PRO A 94 5.63 -17.14 -1.93
N GLY A 95 4.83 -16.16 -2.37
CA GLY A 95 5.08 -15.30 -3.53
C GLY A 95 5.12 -13.83 -3.12
N PRO A 96 6.20 -13.36 -2.45
CA PRO A 96 6.27 -12.01 -1.92
C PRO A 96 6.54 -10.94 -2.97
N PHE A 97 6.73 -11.31 -4.24
CA PHE A 97 7.07 -10.38 -5.30
C PHE A 97 5.93 -10.23 -6.30
N THR A 98 5.81 -9.04 -6.85
CA THR A 98 4.88 -8.74 -7.93
C THR A 98 5.58 -8.93 -9.27
N LYS A 99 5.12 -9.89 -10.08
CA LYS A 99 5.59 -10.10 -11.45
C LYS A 99 4.60 -9.51 -12.44
N ARG A 100 5.11 -8.69 -13.36
CA ARG A 100 4.32 -8.19 -14.49
C ARG A 100 4.25 -9.25 -15.58
N ILE A 101 3.05 -9.47 -16.16
CA ILE A 101 2.81 -10.54 -17.14
C ILE A 101 2.87 -10.05 -18.57
N VAL A 102 2.72 -8.74 -18.81
CA VAL A 102 2.55 -8.17 -20.17
C VAL A 102 3.82 -7.45 -20.60
N ASP A 103 4.36 -7.89 -21.76
CA ASP A 103 5.57 -7.34 -22.39
C ASP A 103 5.31 -6.09 -23.27
N ASN A 104 4.09 -5.55 -23.33
CA ASN A 104 3.76 -4.47 -24.24
C ASN A 104 4.00 -3.09 -23.66
N LYS A 105 4.66 -2.26 -24.49
CA LYS A 105 4.95 -0.84 -24.24
C LYS A 105 3.72 0.08 -24.19
N GLU A 106 2.53 -0.46 -24.34
CA GLU A 106 1.26 0.26 -24.21
C GLU A 106 0.85 0.35 -22.73
N LEU A 107 1.43 1.33 -22.07
CA LEU A 107 1.41 1.51 -20.62
C LEU A 107 0.21 2.29 -20.10
N GLU A 108 -0.76 2.65 -20.92
CA GLU A 108 -1.87 3.55 -20.56
C GLU A 108 -3.26 2.91 -20.60
N LEU A 109 -3.38 1.59 -20.61
CA LEU A 109 -4.68 0.97 -20.47
C LEU A 109 -4.88 0.47 -19.03
N ILE A 110 -5.78 1.15 -18.35
CA ILE A 110 -6.58 0.78 -17.19
C ILE A 110 -6.66 -0.75 -17.08
N GLY A 111 -5.69 -1.37 -16.41
CA GLY A 111 -5.64 -2.81 -16.30
C GLY A 111 -5.61 -3.22 -14.83
N GLY A 112 -6.70 -3.83 -14.40
CA GLY A 112 -6.82 -4.45 -13.11
C GLY A 112 -5.86 -5.65 -12.91
N THR A 113 -6.21 -6.54 -12.01
CA THR A 113 -5.52 -7.74 -11.52
C THR A 113 -4.92 -8.68 -12.60
N ASP A 114 -5.27 -8.51 -13.86
CA ASP A 114 -4.85 -9.39 -14.95
C ASP A 114 -3.41 -9.15 -15.46
N MET A 115 -2.77 -8.05 -15.05
CA MET A 115 -1.43 -7.66 -15.51
C MET A 115 -0.30 -8.03 -14.55
N TYR A 116 -0.63 -8.40 -13.32
CA TYR A 116 0.34 -8.70 -12.27
C TYR A 116 0.01 -10.00 -11.56
N ARG A 117 1.04 -10.77 -11.20
CA ARG A 117 0.91 -12.00 -10.44
C ARG A 117 1.91 -12.06 -9.29
N ALA A 118 1.49 -12.66 -8.20
CA ALA A 118 2.38 -12.97 -7.09
C ALA A 118 3.36 -14.08 -7.50
N ALA A 119 4.64 -13.87 -7.26
CA ALA A 119 5.70 -14.80 -7.62
C ALA A 119 6.71 -14.97 -6.49
N CYS A 120 7.28 -16.16 -6.37
CA CYS A 120 8.47 -16.41 -5.57
C CYS A 120 9.73 -15.97 -6.33
N ARG A 121 10.88 -15.95 -5.65
CA ARG A 121 12.16 -15.54 -6.24
C ARG A 121 12.53 -16.36 -7.50
N LYS A 122 12.19 -17.64 -7.52
CA LYS A 122 12.48 -18.54 -8.66
C LYS A 122 11.67 -18.19 -9.92
N HIS A 123 10.47 -17.61 -9.75
CA HIS A 123 9.53 -17.33 -10.83
C HIS A 123 9.39 -15.83 -11.16
N LEU A 124 10.24 -15.01 -10.55
CA LEU A 124 10.26 -13.57 -10.76
C LEU A 124 10.83 -13.19 -12.13
#